data_542122dfb53dd9eef0203d3aa42c4910
#
_entry.id   542122dfb53dd9eef0203d3aa42c4910
#
_cell.length_a   1.000
_cell.length_b   1.000
_cell.length_c   1.000
_cell.angle_alpha   90.00
_cell.angle_beta   90.00
_cell.angle_gamma   90.00
#
_symmetry.space_group_name_H-M   'P 1'
#
loop_
_entity.id
_entity.type
_entity.pdbx_description
1 polymer ?
#
loop_
_entity_poly.entity_id
_entity_poly.type
_entity_poly.pdbx_seq_one_letter_code
_entity_poly.pdbx_strand_id
1 'polypeptide(L)'
;MAIEIEDLKTKNAALQKELDALRPIHNLFKRVPNKTGRGGHYQISDELNSIGLRAMTHGCVSAKGLEVFCKILTDEFPVLLQPLSDEPAKYSLPSDSHFNNLRSDLDYICTKQSEEFVDNATTLFLTTDDTTTDRDSKSLHGTGLINELGQFHSYKNKVVLGSTADDKEKQILDVLTPTIISKFGGIVADTLYAQKKASRGVLAKIAEKTGRTDLPTEQNNCMLHLKNSKFKFMNAEIKSDDGKSLLADMSKNFEICFGSRKGTGFHRQSLRLDLESKLKQRNLRKPGIFFKSKIGSRIGVEFYNSVACVAYKDTILECLHEQIEHLNEVELKKTKSKQIPAEDRQNTRFHQMRDIMENSWKELTMEFSLAILFWIVMIEPLSEIDSIKTTVREVKEILNLAEERFERIFDCETDQFEELRRMAIKSECCQTVKDVLEHCEQQWKNATDQQKEQLDRITVRAFRSAHVKFRKDVDDVLAMEDSDEIIPMSNKHQESFFAHYKRNEKLFLHMTDEMLEIVAKAKLNKVI
;
A
#
# COMPACT_ATOMS: atom_id res chain seq x y z
N MET A 1 21.97 58.99 30.92
CA MET A 1 20.92 58.49 31.81
C MET A 1 19.59 58.21 31.10
N ALA A 2 18.89 59.19 30.44
CA ALA A 2 17.63 58.88 29.74
C ALA A 2 17.80 57.90 28.55
N ILE A 3 18.87 58.02 27.76
CA ILE A 3 19.21 57.15 26.62
C ILE A 3 19.59 55.75 27.13
N GLU A 4 20.29 55.65 28.23
CA GLU A 4 20.68 54.36 28.83
C GLU A 4 19.47 53.60 29.41
N ILE A 5 18.48 54.34 29.98
CA ILE A 5 17.23 53.75 30.47
C ILE A 5 16.42 53.18 29.29
N GLU A 6 16.38 53.85 28.14
CA GLU A 6 15.66 53.39 26.96
C GLU A 6 16.34 52.17 26.32
N ASP A 7 17.68 52.15 26.27
CA ASP A 7 18.45 50.98 25.82
C ASP A 7 18.24 49.78 26.73
N LEU A 8 18.25 50.00 28.06
CA LEU A 8 17.96 48.93 29.03
C LEU A 8 16.52 48.40 28.92
N LYS A 9 15.52 49.25 28.67
CA LYS A 9 14.15 48.83 28.43
C LYS A 9 14.03 47.98 27.16
N THR A 10 14.70 48.38 26.09
CA THR A 10 14.70 47.65 24.81
C THR A 10 15.36 46.30 24.95
N LYS A 11 16.51 46.23 25.64
CA LYS A 11 17.18 44.94 25.96
C LYS A 11 16.32 44.04 26.85
N ASN A 12 15.64 44.62 27.84
CA ASN A 12 14.76 43.85 28.73
C ASN A 12 13.56 43.31 27.98
N ALA A 13 12.95 44.07 27.06
CA ALA A 13 11.86 43.60 26.21
C ALA A 13 12.31 42.50 25.24
N ALA A 14 13.52 42.58 24.69
CA ALA A 14 14.08 41.53 23.85
C ALA A 14 14.32 40.22 24.63
N LEU A 15 14.93 40.34 25.81
CA LEU A 15 15.14 39.20 26.70
C LEU A 15 13.84 38.55 27.18
N GLN A 16 12.81 39.38 27.47
CA GLN A 16 11.49 38.85 27.84
C GLN A 16 10.84 38.06 26.68
N LYS A 17 10.99 38.55 25.44
CA LYS A 17 10.48 37.84 24.25
C LYS A 17 11.21 36.52 24.04
N GLU A 18 12.53 36.46 24.24
CA GLU A 18 13.31 35.22 24.19
C GLU A 18 12.90 34.25 25.30
N LEU A 19 12.68 34.73 26.51
CA LEU A 19 12.21 33.94 27.64
C LEU A 19 10.82 33.34 27.37
N ASP A 20 9.90 34.12 26.82
CA ASP A 20 8.56 33.68 26.47
C ASP A 20 8.58 32.64 25.33
N ALA A 21 9.53 32.72 24.41
CA ALA A 21 9.74 31.71 23.37
C ALA A 21 10.30 30.39 23.91
N LEU A 22 11.14 30.45 24.98
CA LEU A 22 11.71 29.26 25.62
C LEU A 22 10.79 28.60 26.65
N ARG A 23 9.82 29.34 27.20
CA ARG A 23 8.91 28.87 28.26
C ARG A 23 8.16 27.57 27.89
N PRO A 24 7.62 27.38 26.67
CA PRO A 24 6.98 26.13 26.28
C PRO A 24 7.94 24.94 26.35
N ILE A 25 9.19 25.11 25.90
CA ILE A 25 10.24 24.07 25.91
C ILE A 25 10.64 23.75 27.34
N HIS A 26 10.83 24.78 28.17
CA HIS A 26 11.14 24.62 29.59
C HIS A 26 10.08 23.83 30.33
N ASN A 27 8.77 24.10 30.08
CA ASN A 27 7.67 23.40 30.71
C ASN A 27 7.61 21.91 30.37
N LEU A 28 8.21 21.45 29.27
CA LEU A 28 8.27 20.03 28.92
C LEU A 28 8.99 19.19 30.02
N PHE A 29 10.01 19.74 30.66
CA PHE A 29 10.80 19.06 31.69
C PHE A 29 10.25 19.28 33.11
N LYS A 30 9.18 20.08 33.24
CA LYS A 30 8.52 20.33 34.53
C LYS A 30 7.77 19.08 35.00
N ARG A 31 8.03 18.65 36.23
CA ARG A 31 7.30 17.54 36.86
C ARG A 31 5.97 18.02 37.39
N VAL A 32 4.91 17.36 36.99
CA VAL A 32 3.54 17.66 37.44
C VAL A 32 3.20 16.78 38.65
N PRO A 33 2.57 17.31 39.71
CA PRO A 33 2.12 16.51 40.85
C PRO A 33 1.13 15.43 40.39
N ASN A 34 1.33 14.20 40.85
CA ASN A 34 0.39 13.12 40.53
C ASN A 34 -0.94 13.34 41.27
N LYS A 35 -2.05 13.42 40.53
CA LYS A 35 -3.40 13.65 41.06
C LYS A 35 -3.95 12.49 41.92
N THR A 36 -3.30 11.34 41.92
CA THR A 36 -3.79 10.12 42.59
C THR A 36 -3.42 10.01 44.08
N GLY A 37 -2.91 11.08 44.70
CA GLY A 37 -2.96 11.28 46.16
C GLY A 37 -2.18 10.35 47.06
N ARG A 38 -1.40 9.38 46.58
CA ARG A 38 -0.52 8.54 47.41
C ARG A 38 0.95 8.86 47.15
N GLY A 39 1.53 9.61 48.07
CA GLY A 39 2.98 9.72 48.21
C GLY A 39 3.68 10.61 47.20
N GLY A 40 3.36 11.91 47.13
CA GLY A 40 4.26 12.97 46.62
C GLY A 40 5.06 12.69 45.33
N HIS A 41 4.60 11.81 44.46
CA HIS A 41 5.29 11.49 43.24
C HIS A 41 4.94 12.50 42.15
N TYR A 42 5.95 13.07 41.55
CA TYR A 42 5.84 13.92 40.36
C TYR A 42 5.94 13.05 39.11
N GLN A 43 5.11 13.32 38.13
CA GLN A 43 5.14 12.66 36.82
C GLN A 43 5.67 13.61 35.75
N ILE A 44 6.17 13.05 34.68
CA ILE A 44 6.57 13.79 33.47
C ILE A 44 5.33 14.41 32.84
N SER A 45 5.49 15.60 32.23
CA SER A 45 4.36 16.29 31.59
C SER A 45 3.74 15.45 30.47
N ASP A 46 2.43 15.58 30.27
CA ASP A 46 1.71 14.89 29.19
C ASP A 46 2.21 15.33 27.80
N GLU A 47 2.66 16.58 27.69
CA GLU A 47 3.27 17.12 26.47
C GLU A 47 4.55 16.39 26.11
N LEU A 48 5.46 16.17 27.07
CA LEU A 48 6.71 15.45 26.84
C LEU A 48 6.44 13.95 26.56
N ASN A 49 5.48 13.35 27.22
CA ASN A 49 5.01 12.00 26.95
C ASN A 49 4.48 11.88 25.51
N SER A 50 3.64 12.82 25.07
CA SER A 50 3.12 12.87 23.70
C SER A 50 4.23 13.06 22.66
N ILE A 51 5.18 13.97 22.92
CA ILE A 51 6.35 14.16 22.04
C ILE A 51 7.20 12.89 21.99
N GLY A 52 7.46 12.26 23.13
CA GLY A 52 8.20 11.01 23.22
C GLY A 52 7.56 9.88 22.41
N LEU A 53 6.24 9.69 22.57
CA LEU A 53 5.48 8.72 21.79
C LEU A 53 5.54 9.02 20.29
N ARG A 54 5.33 10.27 19.89
CA ARG A 54 5.42 10.70 18.48
C ARG A 54 6.81 10.51 17.92
N ALA A 55 7.86 10.85 18.66
CA ALA A 55 9.23 10.64 18.23
C ALA A 55 9.57 9.15 18.06
N MET A 56 9.11 8.29 18.96
CA MET A 56 9.30 6.84 18.85
C MET A 56 8.52 6.24 17.68
N THR A 57 7.33 6.75 17.40
CA THR A 57 6.41 6.16 16.41
C THR A 57 6.56 6.75 15.02
N HIS A 58 6.82 8.06 14.89
CA HIS A 58 6.98 8.75 13.61
C HIS A 58 8.44 9.07 13.28
N GLY A 59 9.21 9.46 14.30
CA GLY A 59 10.60 9.89 14.15
C GLY A 59 11.62 8.76 14.12
N CYS A 60 11.17 7.50 14.36
CA CYS A 60 12.06 6.32 14.39
C CYS A 60 13.15 6.39 15.45
N VAL A 61 12.90 7.07 16.57
CA VAL A 61 13.85 7.23 17.68
C VAL A 61 13.59 6.14 18.72
N SER A 62 14.66 5.47 19.18
CA SER A 62 14.55 4.50 20.28
C SER A 62 14.34 5.20 21.63
N ALA A 63 13.83 4.49 22.63
CA ALA A 63 13.72 5.01 23.99
C ALA A 63 15.06 5.54 24.52
N LYS A 64 16.14 4.80 24.27
CA LYS A 64 17.51 5.24 24.62
C LYS A 64 17.95 6.46 23.81
N GLY A 65 17.59 6.53 22.52
CA GLY A 65 17.86 7.70 21.69
C GLY A 65 17.15 8.95 22.20
N LEU A 66 15.91 8.83 22.69
CA LEU A 66 15.18 9.94 23.31
C LEU A 66 15.80 10.39 24.61
N GLU A 67 16.23 9.47 25.47
CA GLU A 67 16.97 9.80 26.69
C GLU A 67 18.23 10.59 26.36
N VAL A 68 19.04 10.11 25.40
CA VAL A 68 20.25 10.78 24.94
C VAL A 68 19.95 12.17 24.36
N PHE A 69 18.90 12.27 23.52
CA PHE A 69 18.48 13.54 22.95
C PHE A 69 18.05 14.55 24.03
N CYS A 70 17.23 14.11 25.01
CA CYS A 70 16.86 14.96 26.14
C CYS A 70 18.09 15.41 26.94
N LYS A 71 19.06 14.50 27.14
CA LYS A 71 20.31 14.83 27.81
C LYS A 71 21.13 15.88 27.05
N ILE A 72 21.33 15.70 25.74
CA ILE A 72 22.03 16.69 24.91
C ILE A 72 21.34 18.06 25.01
N LEU A 73 19.99 18.09 24.89
CA LEU A 73 19.21 19.31 24.98
C LEU A 73 19.44 20.04 26.32
N THR A 74 19.50 19.28 27.42
CA THR A 74 19.68 19.87 28.75
C THR A 74 21.13 20.19 29.06
N ASP A 75 22.11 19.49 28.47
CA ASP A 75 23.52 19.82 28.55
C ASP A 75 23.84 21.13 27.82
N GLU A 76 23.23 21.33 26.63
CA GLU A 76 23.36 22.58 25.83
C GLU A 76 22.54 23.74 26.41
N PHE A 77 21.42 23.43 27.04
CA PHE A 77 20.50 24.43 27.64
C PHE A 77 20.18 24.09 29.11
N PRO A 78 21.13 24.24 30.04
CA PRO A 78 20.95 23.87 31.47
C PRO A 78 19.75 24.59 32.12
N VAL A 79 19.36 25.75 31.60
CA VAL A 79 18.19 26.51 32.06
C VAL A 79 16.88 25.71 31.96
N LEU A 80 16.80 24.71 31.08
CA LEU A 80 15.61 23.86 30.92
C LEU A 80 15.31 23.00 32.15
N LEU A 81 16.29 22.77 33.02
CA LEU A 81 16.14 22.01 34.28
C LEU A 81 16.05 22.90 35.52
N GLN A 82 16.11 24.22 35.35
CA GLN A 82 16.04 25.18 36.45
C GLN A 82 14.64 25.79 36.57
N PRO A 83 14.09 25.97 37.77
CA PRO A 83 12.84 26.68 37.94
C PRO A 83 12.96 28.14 37.47
N LEU A 84 11.95 28.62 36.71
CA LEU A 84 11.89 30.00 36.22
C LEU A 84 11.51 31.02 37.31
N SER A 85 11.09 30.55 38.49
CA SER A 85 10.70 31.34 39.65
C SER A 85 10.86 30.53 40.92
N ASP A 86 10.63 31.12 42.09
CA ASP A 86 10.67 30.44 43.40
C ASP A 86 9.62 29.33 43.58
N GLU A 87 9.00 28.86 42.50
CA GLU A 87 8.07 27.74 42.54
C GLU A 87 8.81 26.43 42.92
N PRO A 88 8.22 25.60 43.83
CA PRO A 88 8.83 24.34 44.25
C PRO A 88 8.65 23.26 43.17
N ALA A 89 8.82 23.61 41.91
CA ALA A 89 8.70 22.68 40.80
C ALA A 89 10.00 21.83 40.66
N LYS A 90 9.81 20.55 40.43
CA LYS A 90 10.93 19.64 40.12
C LYS A 90 11.04 19.48 38.62
N TYR A 91 12.26 19.54 38.14
CA TYR A 91 12.63 19.28 36.75
C TYR A 91 13.53 18.06 36.72
N SER A 92 13.30 17.15 35.77
CA SER A 92 14.20 16.00 35.63
C SER A 92 14.06 15.41 34.22
N LEU A 93 15.15 14.78 33.80
CA LEU A 93 15.17 14.04 32.53
C LEU A 93 14.34 12.75 32.64
N PRO A 94 13.57 12.40 31.61
CA PRO A 94 13.00 11.08 31.50
C PRO A 94 14.09 10.05 31.16
N SER A 95 14.02 8.88 31.77
CA SER A 95 14.91 7.76 31.48
C SER A 95 14.39 6.95 30.27
N ASP A 96 15.24 6.05 29.74
CA ASP A 96 14.82 5.06 28.74
C ASP A 96 13.71 4.14 29.27
N SER A 97 13.77 3.78 30.54
CA SER A 97 12.70 3.00 31.21
C SER A 97 11.35 3.73 31.17
N HIS A 98 11.35 5.05 31.35
CA HIS A 98 10.13 5.84 31.22
C HIS A 98 9.54 5.75 29.80
N PHE A 99 10.39 5.95 28.77
CA PHE A 99 9.95 5.84 27.39
C PHE A 99 9.54 4.41 26.98
N ASN A 100 10.15 3.38 27.60
CA ASN A 100 9.71 2.00 27.40
C ASN A 100 8.33 1.75 28.05
N ASN A 101 8.06 2.33 29.23
CA ASN A 101 6.74 2.26 29.86
C ASN A 101 5.66 2.93 29.01
N LEU A 102 5.95 4.07 28.37
CA LEU A 102 5.01 4.71 27.43
C LEU A 102 4.57 3.79 26.29
N ARG A 103 5.40 2.83 25.88
CA ARG A 103 5.01 1.82 24.86
C ARG A 103 3.98 0.85 25.41
N SER A 104 4.13 0.43 26.66
CA SER A 104 3.13 -0.43 27.33
C SER A 104 1.81 0.32 27.51
N ASP A 105 1.89 1.62 27.84
CA ASP A 105 0.71 2.49 27.91
C ASP A 105 0.03 2.63 26.54
N LEU A 106 0.82 2.69 25.46
CA LEU A 106 0.29 2.74 24.09
C LEU A 106 -0.51 1.48 23.75
N ASP A 107 -0.02 0.29 24.11
CA ASP A 107 -0.76 -0.97 23.91
C ASP A 107 -2.08 -0.98 24.69
N TYR A 108 -2.04 -0.54 25.96
CA TYR A 108 -3.24 -0.40 26.77
C TYR A 108 -4.25 0.57 26.15
N ILE A 109 -3.79 1.73 25.65
CA ILE A 109 -4.67 2.72 24.97
C ILE A 109 -5.28 2.10 23.70
N CYS A 110 -4.47 1.42 22.87
CA CYS A 110 -4.96 0.73 21.69
C CYS A 110 -6.00 -0.34 22.03
N THR A 111 -5.82 -1.06 23.14
CA THR A 111 -6.77 -2.08 23.61
C THR A 111 -8.09 -1.43 24.06
N LYS A 112 -8.02 -0.36 24.84
CA LYS A 112 -9.22 0.38 25.28
C LYS A 112 -10.01 0.97 24.11
N GLN A 113 -9.33 1.57 23.13
CA GLN A 113 -10.00 2.04 21.91
C GLN A 113 -10.67 0.89 21.13
N SER A 114 -10.05 -0.29 21.12
CA SER A 114 -10.64 -1.46 20.48
C SER A 114 -11.92 -1.91 21.22
N GLU A 115 -11.92 -1.91 22.55
CA GLU A 115 -13.10 -2.22 23.37
C GLU A 115 -14.22 -1.20 23.11
N GLU A 116 -13.92 0.10 23.17
CA GLU A 116 -14.87 1.19 22.89
C GLU A 116 -15.44 1.10 21.46
N PHE A 117 -14.61 0.78 20.47
CA PHE A 117 -15.07 0.62 19.10
C PHE A 117 -16.06 -0.54 18.96
N VAL A 118 -15.76 -1.68 19.62
CA VAL A 118 -16.64 -2.85 19.63
C VAL A 118 -17.94 -2.56 20.38
N ASP A 119 -17.87 -1.87 21.52
CA ASP A 119 -19.04 -1.59 22.35
C ASP A 119 -20.01 -0.61 21.68
N ASN A 120 -19.50 0.39 20.96
CA ASN A 120 -20.30 1.41 20.29
C ASN A 120 -20.90 0.94 18.95
N ALA A 121 -20.41 -0.12 18.34
CA ALA A 121 -20.94 -0.64 17.09
C ALA A 121 -22.24 -1.41 17.31
N THR A 122 -23.15 -1.35 16.34
CA THR A 122 -24.35 -2.23 16.27
C THR A 122 -24.08 -3.47 15.42
N THR A 123 -23.33 -3.31 14.35
CA THR A 123 -22.90 -4.39 13.46
C THR A 123 -21.40 -4.29 13.20
N LEU A 124 -20.73 -5.43 13.17
CA LEU A 124 -19.29 -5.54 12.95
C LEU A 124 -18.97 -6.49 11.81
N PHE A 125 -18.23 -6.01 10.83
CA PHE A 125 -17.62 -6.84 9.79
C PHE A 125 -16.15 -7.04 10.14
N LEU A 126 -15.69 -8.28 10.03
CA LEU A 126 -14.27 -8.61 10.22
C LEU A 126 -13.54 -8.50 8.89
N THR A 127 -12.45 -7.75 8.84
CA THR A 127 -11.50 -7.81 7.73
C THR A 127 -10.33 -8.68 8.11
N THR A 128 -9.87 -9.52 7.19
CA THR A 128 -8.71 -10.38 7.42
C THR A 128 -7.85 -10.48 6.18
N ASP A 129 -6.55 -10.44 6.39
CA ASP A 129 -5.55 -10.58 5.33
C ASP A 129 -4.22 -11.05 5.91
N ASP A 130 -3.32 -11.53 5.04
CA ASP A 130 -2.01 -12.02 5.41
C ASP A 130 -0.92 -11.34 4.58
N THR A 131 0.23 -11.12 5.19
CA THR A 131 1.44 -10.72 4.49
C THR A 131 2.65 -11.45 5.06
N THR A 132 3.77 -11.42 4.34
CA THR A 132 5.03 -12.00 4.82
C THR A 132 5.89 -10.92 5.45
N THR A 133 6.47 -11.16 6.62
CA THR A 133 7.45 -10.28 7.25
C THR A 133 8.74 -10.25 6.42
N ASP A 134 9.41 -9.09 6.41
CA ASP A 134 10.65 -8.93 5.64
C ASP A 134 11.88 -9.55 6.36
N ARG A 135 11.83 -9.68 7.71
CA ARG A 135 12.94 -10.20 8.53
C ARG A 135 13.09 -11.71 8.42
N ASP A 136 12.03 -12.43 8.77
CA ASP A 136 12.08 -13.88 8.99
C ASP A 136 11.23 -14.66 8.01
N SER A 137 10.64 -13.99 7.01
CA SER A 137 9.69 -14.59 6.05
C SER A 137 8.51 -15.29 6.72
N LYS A 138 8.16 -14.90 7.94
CA LYS A 138 6.99 -15.40 8.66
C LYS A 138 5.71 -14.79 8.08
N SER A 139 4.59 -15.44 8.29
CA SER A 139 3.29 -14.88 7.93
C SER A 139 2.81 -13.93 9.03
N LEU A 140 2.41 -12.72 8.66
CA LEU A 140 1.74 -11.76 9.54
C LEU A 140 0.26 -11.77 9.20
N HIS A 141 -0.55 -12.32 10.10
CA HIS A 141 -1.99 -12.32 9.99
C HIS A 141 -2.56 -11.03 10.61
N GLY A 142 -3.32 -10.28 9.83
CA GLY A 142 -3.93 -9.05 10.26
C GLY A 142 -5.45 -9.15 10.30
N THR A 143 -6.05 -8.63 11.38
CA THR A 143 -7.49 -8.50 11.52
C THR A 143 -7.88 -7.06 11.87
N GLY A 144 -8.91 -6.58 11.20
CA GLY A 144 -9.54 -5.30 11.47
C GLY A 144 -11.04 -5.47 11.61
N LEU A 145 -11.69 -4.46 12.15
CA LEU A 145 -13.14 -4.38 12.29
C LEU A 145 -13.66 -3.17 11.52
N ILE A 146 -14.81 -3.34 10.88
CA ILE A 146 -15.57 -2.25 10.24
C ILE A 146 -16.94 -2.25 10.87
N ASN A 147 -17.41 -1.09 11.32
CA ASN A 147 -18.76 -0.94 11.88
C ASN A 147 -19.79 -0.58 10.80
N GLU A 148 -21.07 -0.49 11.18
CA GLU A 148 -22.21 -0.12 10.32
C GLU A 148 -22.09 1.28 9.69
N LEU A 149 -21.21 2.15 10.22
CA LEU A 149 -20.92 3.47 9.67
C LEU A 149 -19.75 3.46 8.67
N GLY A 150 -19.21 2.28 8.35
CA GLY A 150 -18.03 2.14 7.51
C GLY A 150 -16.77 2.72 8.14
N GLN A 151 -16.66 2.74 9.46
CA GLN A 151 -15.44 3.13 10.16
C GLN A 151 -14.57 1.90 10.38
N PHE A 152 -13.29 2.02 10.08
CA PHE A 152 -12.32 0.94 10.24
C PHE A 152 -11.53 1.11 11.53
N HIS A 153 -11.29 -0.01 12.22
CA HIS A 153 -10.41 -0.12 13.36
C HIS A 153 -9.48 -1.33 13.21
N SER A 154 -8.16 -1.13 13.28
CA SER A 154 -7.19 -2.22 13.32
C SER A 154 -7.28 -2.91 14.67
N TYR A 155 -7.65 -4.21 14.69
CA TYR A 155 -8.05 -4.89 15.91
C TYR A 155 -6.93 -5.75 16.48
N LYS A 156 -6.68 -6.93 15.91
CA LYS A 156 -5.62 -7.84 16.33
C LYS A 156 -4.80 -8.27 15.14
N ASN A 157 -3.49 -8.24 15.30
CA ASN A 157 -2.56 -8.66 14.28
C ASN A 157 -1.52 -9.54 14.96
N LYS A 158 -1.07 -10.59 14.29
CA LYS A 158 -0.18 -11.57 14.90
C LYS A 158 0.73 -12.19 13.87
N VAL A 159 2.01 -12.30 14.22
CA VAL A 159 2.94 -13.14 13.45
C VAL A 159 2.60 -14.61 13.70
N VAL A 160 2.41 -15.35 12.62
CA VAL A 160 1.97 -16.75 12.67
C VAL A 160 2.88 -17.64 11.84
N LEU A 161 2.93 -18.92 12.19
CA LEU A 161 3.77 -19.91 11.53
C LEU A 161 3.03 -20.73 10.46
N GLY A 162 1.70 -20.66 10.42
CA GLY A 162 0.87 -21.42 9.50
C GLY A 162 0.02 -20.54 8.60
N SER A 163 -0.23 -21.00 7.37
CA SER A 163 -1.08 -20.32 6.38
C SER A 163 -2.10 -21.25 5.73
N THR A 164 -2.34 -22.45 6.30
CA THR A 164 -3.40 -23.35 5.83
C THR A 164 -4.79 -22.77 6.12
N ALA A 165 -5.82 -23.29 5.47
CA ALA A 165 -7.19 -22.86 5.73
C ALA A 165 -7.60 -23.08 7.20
N ASP A 166 -7.17 -24.18 7.79
CA ASP A 166 -7.50 -24.54 9.16
C ASP A 166 -6.75 -23.64 10.16
N ASP A 167 -5.48 -23.26 9.86
CA ASP A 167 -4.73 -22.28 10.65
C ASP A 167 -5.42 -20.91 10.63
N LYS A 168 -5.85 -20.45 9.44
CA LYS A 168 -6.57 -19.18 9.27
C LYS A 168 -7.91 -19.18 10.00
N GLU A 169 -8.67 -20.25 9.89
CA GLU A 169 -9.94 -20.41 10.60
C GLU A 169 -9.75 -20.29 12.12
N LYS A 170 -8.75 -21.00 12.66
CA LYS A 170 -8.41 -20.91 14.08
C LYS A 170 -7.99 -19.48 14.47
N GLN A 171 -7.14 -18.84 13.69
CA GLN A 171 -6.68 -17.46 13.94
C GLN A 171 -7.84 -16.48 13.97
N ILE A 172 -8.79 -16.60 13.05
CA ILE A 172 -9.98 -15.76 13.01
C ILE A 172 -10.86 -16.03 14.24
N LEU A 173 -11.08 -17.30 14.60
CA LEU A 173 -11.87 -17.64 15.79
C LEU A 173 -11.25 -17.15 17.10
N ASP A 174 -9.92 -17.19 17.20
CA ASP A 174 -9.17 -16.73 18.39
C ASP A 174 -9.32 -15.21 18.65
N VAL A 175 -9.69 -14.42 17.65
CA VAL A 175 -9.90 -12.97 17.82
C VAL A 175 -11.35 -12.59 18.11
N LEU A 176 -12.30 -13.51 17.92
CA LEU A 176 -13.72 -13.28 18.11
C LEU A 176 -14.12 -13.38 19.58
N THR A 177 -14.43 -12.25 20.19
CA THR A 177 -15.03 -12.22 21.54
C THR A 177 -16.54 -12.47 21.47
N PRO A 178 -17.21 -12.85 22.59
CA PRO A 178 -18.67 -12.97 22.64
C PRO A 178 -19.39 -11.70 22.16
N THR A 179 -18.87 -10.51 22.50
CA THR A 179 -19.43 -9.22 22.10
C THR A 179 -19.33 -9.03 20.57
N ILE A 180 -18.19 -9.39 19.96
CA ILE A 180 -18.04 -9.32 18.50
C ILE A 180 -18.99 -10.31 17.82
N ILE A 181 -19.09 -11.55 18.33
CA ILE A 181 -19.96 -12.59 17.79
C ILE A 181 -21.43 -12.15 17.80
N SER A 182 -21.90 -11.48 18.87
CA SER A 182 -23.28 -10.98 18.96
C SER A 182 -23.61 -9.88 17.95
N LYS A 183 -22.61 -9.13 17.50
CA LYS A 183 -22.73 -8.01 16.54
C LYS A 183 -22.21 -8.37 15.15
N PHE A 184 -21.86 -9.62 14.93
CA PHE A 184 -21.15 -10.05 13.72
C PHE A 184 -22.04 -9.97 12.48
N GLY A 185 -21.60 -9.23 11.45
CA GLY A 185 -22.28 -9.05 10.17
C GLY A 185 -21.66 -9.82 9.00
N GLY A 186 -20.38 -10.20 9.10
CA GLY A 186 -19.72 -10.93 8.03
C GLY A 186 -18.20 -10.77 8.02
N ILE A 187 -17.57 -11.29 6.98
CA ILE A 187 -16.11 -11.26 6.76
C ILE A 187 -15.80 -10.65 5.41
N VAL A 188 -14.81 -9.77 5.37
CA VAL A 188 -14.20 -9.26 4.13
C VAL A 188 -12.78 -9.78 4.02
N ALA A 189 -12.46 -10.50 2.97
CA ALA A 189 -11.15 -11.12 2.83
C ALA A 189 -10.72 -11.30 1.37
N ASP A 190 -9.46 -11.73 1.18
CA ASP A 190 -8.91 -12.10 -0.12
C ASP A 190 -9.69 -13.25 -0.77
N THR A 191 -9.65 -13.29 -2.10
CA THR A 191 -10.28 -14.32 -2.94
C THR A 191 -9.51 -15.65 -2.98
N LEU A 192 -8.42 -15.81 -2.23
CA LEU A 192 -7.65 -17.05 -2.16
C LEU A 192 -8.48 -18.21 -1.61
N TYR A 193 -8.31 -19.40 -2.19
CA TYR A 193 -9.08 -20.59 -1.80
C TYR A 193 -8.99 -20.91 -0.31
N ALA A 194 -7.78 -20.86 0.27
CA ALA A 194 -7.58 -21.12 1.68
C ALA A 194 -8.32 -20.12 2.58
N GLN A 195 -8.35 -18.84 2.17
CA GLN A 195 -9.07 -17.80 2.88
C GLN A 195 -10.60 -18.00 2.79
N LYS A 196 -11.12 -18.28 1.59
CA LYS A 196 -12.54 -18.60 1.40
C LYS A 196 -12.99 -19.81 2.23
N LYS A 197 -12.19 -20.89 2.24
CA LYS A 197 -12.47 -22.08 3.05
C LYS A 197 -12.50 -21.75 4.54
N ALA A 198 -11.51 -20.99 5.03
CA ALA A 198 -11.44 -20.56 6.43
C ALA A 198 -12.64 -19.70 6.83
N SER A 199 -12.99 -18.71 6.00
CA SER A 199 -14.14 -17.83 6.24
C SER A 199 -15.46 -18.58 6.31
N ARG A 200 -15.71 -19.56 5.40
CA ARG A 200 -16.89 -20.44 5.46
C ARG A 200 -16.95 -21.21 6.77
N GLY A 201 -15.83 -21.79 7.20
CA GLY A 201 -15.75 -22.52 8.48
C GLY A 201 -16.08 -21.63 9.67
N VAL A 202 -15.56 -20.40 9.69
CA VAL A 202 -15.87 -19.41 10.74
C VAL A 202 -17.35 -19.04 10.74
N LEU A 203 -17.92 -18.69 9.58
CA LEU A 203 -19.33 -18.31 9.43
C LEU A 203 -20.27 -19.43 9.89
N ALA A 204 -20.00 -20.67 9.45
CA ALA A 204 -20.77 -21.84 9.87
C ALA A 204 -20.72 -22.05 11.40
N LYS A 205 -19.54 -21.94 12.02
CA LYS A 205 -19.38 -22.10 13.47
C LYS A 205 -20.06 -20.99 14.26
N ILE A 206 -20.05 -19.74 13.75
CA ILE A 206 -20.77 -18.64 14.39
C ILE A 206 -22.27 -18.89 14.30
N ALA A 207 -22.79 -19.25 13.11
CA ALA A 207 -24.20 -19.56 12.91
C ALA A 207 -24.68 -20.69 13.84
N GLU A 208 -23.92 -21.80 13.91
CA GLU A 208 -24.20 -22.93 14.83
C GLU A 208 -24.22 -22.48 16.29
N LYS A 209 -23.21 -21.71 16.73
CA LYS A 209 -23.07 -21.26 18.12
C LYS A 209 -24.15 -20.27 18.54
N THR A 210 -24.61 -19.42 17.62
CA THR A 210 -25.57 -18.34 17.91
C THR A 210 -27.00 -18.64 17.51
N GLY A 211 -27.23 -19.69 16.71
CA GLY A 211 -28.54 -20.01 16.10
C GLY A 211 -28.98 -18.99 15.04
N ARG A 212 -28.10 -18.10 14.58
CA ARG A 212 -28.40 -17.06 13.58
C ARG A 212 -28.46 -17.66 12.18
N THR A 213 -29.56 -17.40 11.49
CA THR A 213 -29.79 -17.81 10.09
C THR A 213 -29.62 -16.66 9.09
N ASP A 214 -29.43 -15.44 9.59
CA ASP A 214 -29.25 -14.21 8.83
C ASP A 214 -27.78 -13.94 8.41
N LEU A 215 -26.84 -14.74 8.89
CA LEU A 215 -25.44 -14.61 8.53
C LEU A 215 -25.18 -15.06 7.08
N PRO A 216 -24.28 -14.35 6.36
CA PRO A 216 -23.88 -14.80 5.04
C PRO A 216 -23.17 -16.16 5.11
N THR A 217 -23.34 -16.99 4.10
CA THR A 217 -22.65 -18.29 3.99
C THR A 217 -21.24 -18.16 3.41
N GLU A 218 -20.98 -17.05 2.75
CA GLU A 218 -19.70 -16.71 2.10
C GLU A 218 -19.16 -15.37 2.60
N GLN A 219 -17.85 -15.21 2.47
CA GLN A 219 -17.20 -13.91 2.73
C GLN A 219 -17.49 -12.91 1.60
N ASN A 220 -17.46 -11.63 1.91
CA ASN A 220 -17.36 -10.59 0.92
C ASN A 220 -15.94 -10.57 0.32
N ASN A 221 -15.85 -10.66 -0.99
CA ASN A 221 -14.57 -10.65 -1.68
C ASN A 221 -13.98 -9.23 -1.69
N CYS A 222 -12.73 -9.09 -1.27
CA CYS A 222 -12.04 -7.82 -1.33
C CYS A 222 -11.92 -7.33 -2.78
N MET A 223 -12.47 -6.16 -3.08
CA MET A 223 -12.50 -5.58 -4.41
C MET A 223 -11.11 -5.30 -4.98
N LEU A 224 -10.12 -5.00 -4.12
CA LEU A 224 -8.73 -4.85 -4.55
C LEU A 224 -8.20 -6.14 -5.20
N HIS A 225 -8.44 -7.27 -4.56
CA HIS A 225 -8.01 -8.58 -5.06
C HIS A 225 -8.84 -9.01 -6.27
N LEU A 226 -10.11 -8.66 -6.29
CA LEU A 226 -11.00 -8.88 -7.42
C LEU A 226 -10.48 -8.16 -8.69
N LYS A 227 -10.17 -6.86 -8.61
CA LYS A 227 -9.57 -6.09 -9.71
C LYS A 227 -8.27 -6.70 -10.22
N ASN A 228 -7.36 -7.01 -9.31
CA ASN A 228 -6.07 -7.62 -9.65
C ASN A 228 -6.23 -8.98 -10.33
N SER A 229 -7.15 -9.79 -9.83
CA SER A 229 -7.48 -11.09 -10.41
C SER A 229 -7.98 -10.96 -11.85
N LYS A 230 -8.94 -10.06 -12.13
CA LYS A 230 -9.44 -9.82 -13.51
C LYS A 230 -8.31 -9.40 -14.45
N PHE A 231 -7.50 -8.46 -14.00
CA PHE A 231 -6.40 -7.96 -14.80
C PHE A 231 -5.37 -9.05 -15.09
N LYS A 232 -5.08 -9.93 -14.13
CA LYS A 232 -4.21 -11.10 -14.34
C LYS A 232 -4.80 -12.10 -15.34
N PHE A 233 -6.10 -12.41 -15.23
CA PHE A 233 -6.77 -13.32 -16.16
C PHE A 233 -6.78 -12.76 -17.56
N MET A 234 -7.06 -11.47 -17.72
CA MET A 234 -6.98 -10.78 -19.00
C MET A 234 -5.56 -10.84 -19.58
N ASN A 235 -4.54 -10.44 -18.81
CA ASN A 235 -3.15 -10.42 -19.25
C ASN A 235 -2.61 -11.81 -19.65
N ALA A 236 -3.07 -12.88 -18.98
CA ALA A 236 -2.69 -14.25 -19.33
C ALA A 236 -3.13 -14.67 -20.75
N GLU A 237 -4.14 -14.00 -21.29
CA GLU A 237 -4.67 -14.24 -22.63
C GLU A 237 -4.10 -13.28 -23.68
N ILE A 238 -3.38 -12.23 -23.28
CA ILE A 238 -2.65 -11.36 -24.21
C ILE A 238 -1.38 -12.09 -24.67
N LYS A 239 -1.57 -12.90 -25.70
CA LYS A 239 -0.49 -13.69 -26.30
C LYS A 239 -0.80 -13.92 -27.77
N SER A 240 0.24 -13.97 -28.59
CA SER A 240 0.19 -14.32 -30.00
C SER A 240 -0.25 -15.78 -30.19
N ASP A 241 -0.54 -16.16 -31.42
CA ASP A 241 -1.00 -17.52 -31.77
C ASP A 241 0.07 -18.60 -31.47
N ASP A 242 1.34 -18.23 -31.42
CA ASP A 242 2.45 -19.10 -30.97
C ASP A 242 2.64 -19.11 -29.43
N GLY A 243 1.74 -18.49 -28.69
CA GLY A 243 1.72 -18.47 -27.22
C GLY A 243 2.67 -17.48 -26.56
N LYS A 244 3.36 -16.62 -27.32
CA LYS A 244 4.26 -15.60 -26.77
C LYS A 244 3.48 -14.33 -26.41
N SER A 245 3.88 -13.68 -25.31
CA SER A 245 3.37 -12.38 -24.88
C SER A 245 4.53 -11.42 -24.62
N LEU A 246 4.61 -10.40 -25.45
CA LEU A 246 5.60 -9.32 -25.28
C LEU A 246 5.33 -8.51 -24.01
N LEU A 247 4.05 -8.30 -23.67
CA LEU A 247 3.62 -7.66 -22.43
C LEU A 247 4.13 -8.43 -21.19
N ALA A 248 4.00 -9.77 -21.19
CA ALA A 248 4.46 -10.60 -20.09
C ALA A 248 5.99 -10.58 -19.95
N ASP A 249 6.71 -10.67 -21.06
CA ASP A 249 8.16 -10.62 -21.10
C ASP A 249 8.67 -9.24 -20.66
N MET A 250 8.07 -8.16 -21.15
CA MET A 250 8.42 -6.82 -20.73
C MET A 250 8.10 -6.57 -19.26
N SER A 251 6.95 -6.99 -18.76
CA SER A 251 6.59 -6.85 -17.33
C SER A 251 7.58 -7.55 -16.41
N LYS A 252 8.04 -8.77 -16.79
CA LYS A 252 9.05 -9.50 -16.07
C LYS A 252 10.41 -8.79 -16.10
N ASN A 253 10.80 -8.28 -17.26
CA ASN A 253 12.05 -7.57 -17.43
C ASN A 253 12.05 -6.21 -16.71
N PHE A 254 10.92 -5.47 -16.75
CA PHE A 254 10.76 -4.24 -15.98
C PHE A 254 10.87 -4.47 -14.46
N GLU A 255 10.27 -5.53 -13.94
CA GLU A 255 10.43 -5.90 -12.53
C GLU A 255 11.89 -6.06 -12.14
N ILE A 256 12.67 -6.66 -13.03
CA ILE A 256 14.06 -6.98 -12.76
C ILE A 256 14.96 -5.76 -12.95
N CYS A 257 14.74 -4.98 -14.00
CA CYS A 257 15.59 -3.85 -14.36
C CYS A 257 15.27 -2.57 -13.58
N PHE A 258 13.99 -2.32 -13.32
CA PHE A 258 13.51 -1.09 -12.68
C PHE A 258 12.80 -1.30 -11.33
N GLY A 259 12.60 -2.54 -10.91
CA GLY A 259 11.93 -2.87 -9.65
C GLY A 259 12.72 -2.48 -8.41
N SER A 260 12.00 -2.19 -7.32
CA SER A 260 12.58 -1.78 -6.03
C SER A 260 13.07 -2.95 -5.17
N ARG A 261 12.97 -4.20 -5.62
CA ARG A 261 13.45 -5.35 -4.85
C ARG A 261 14.96 -5.30 -4.69
N LYS A 262 15.40 -5.46 -3.45
CA LYS A 262 16.79 -5.74 -3.08
C LYS A 262 17.21 -7.06 -3.75
N GLY A 263 17.56 -7.02 -4.99
CA GLY A 263 18.22 -8.15 -5.64
C GLY A 263 19.72 -7.94 -5.55
N THR A 264 20.44 -9.01 -5.52
CA THR A 264 21.90 -9.15 -5.39
C THR A 264 22.73 -8.43 -6.47
N GLY A 265 22.23 -7.36 -7.09
CA GLY A 265 22.94 -6.68 -8.17
C GLY A 265 22.89 -5.18 -8.03
N PHE A 266 24.08 -4.59 -7.90
CA PHE A 266 24.40 -3.18 -8.05
C PHE A 266 23.70 -2.51 -9.25
N HIS A 267 23.42 -3.27 -10.31
CA HIS A 267 22.87 -2.79 -11.57
C HIS A 267 21.41 -2.35 -11.54
N ARG A 268 20.56 -2.91 -10.65
CA ARG A 268 19.13 -2.55 -10.59
C ARG A 268 18.89 -1.16 -10.06
N GLN A 269 19.69 -0.75 -9.11
CA GLN A 269 19.55 0.55 -8.46
C GLN A 269 20.06 1.66 -9.38
N SER A 270 21.07 1.38 -10.21
CA SER A 270 21.61 2.34 -11.16
C SER A 270 20.63 2.65 -12.29
N LEU A 271 20.01 1.63 -12.91
CA LEU A 271 19.14 1.85 -14.07
C LEU A 271 17.89 2.68 -13.74
N ARG A 272 17.28 2.45 -12.59
CA ARG A 272 16.16 3.26 -12.10
C ARG A 272 16.61 4.70 -11.79
N LEU A 273 17.74 4.84 -11.11
CA LEU A 273 18.27 6.16 -10.74
C LEU A 273 18.69 6.95 -11.97
N ASP A 274 19.31 6.27 -12.95
CA ASP A 274 19.71 6.88 -14.22
C ASP A 274 18.50 7.37 -15.00
N LEU A 275 17.45 6.54 -15.11
CA LEU A 275 16.20 6.94 -15.74
C LEU A 275 15.56 8.13 -15.03
N GLU A 276 15.41 8.06 -13.70
CA GLU A 276 14.84 9.14 -12.91
C GLU A 276 15.66 10.44 -13.04
N SER A 277 16.99 10.33 -13.07
CA SER A 277 17.92 11.46 -13.26
C SER A 277 17.74 12.10 -14.64
N LYS A 278 17.73 11.30 -15.72
CA LYS A 278 17.55 11.79 -17.09
C LYS A 278 16.18 12.43 -17.29
N LEU A 279 15.11 11.81 -16.78
CA LEU A 279 13.76 12.36 -16.85
C LEU A 279 13.66 13.71 -16.12
N LYS A 280 14.34 13.85 -14.97
CA LYS A 280 14.40 15.11 -14.23
C LYS A 280 15.22 16.17 -14.96
N GLN A 281 16.42 15.83 -15.43
CA GLN A 281 17.32 16.74 -16.12
C GLN A 281 16.70 17.31 -17.40
N ARG A 282 15.93 16.51 -18.12
CA ARG A 282 15.28 16.89 -19.39
C ARG A 282 13.87 17.45 -19.20
N ASN A 283 13.42 17.58 -17.95
CA ASN A 283 12.05 18.01 -17.61
C ASN A 283 10.96 17.18 -18.32
N LEU A 284 11.22 15.88 -18.50
CA LEU A 284 10.32 14.93 -19.16
C LEU A 284 9.42 14.19 -18.16
N ARG A 285 9.61 14.40 -16.86
CA ARG A 285 8.83 13.71 -15.83
C ARG A 285 7.37 14.15 -15.89
N LYS A 286 6.50 13.23 -16.26
CA LYS A 286 5.05 13.47 -16.34
C LYS A 286 4.39 13.09 -15.00
N PRO A 287 3.48 13.94 -14.45
CA PRO A 287 2.75 13.62 -13.24
C PRO A 287 1.96 12.31 -13.39
N GLY A 288 1.96 11.48 -12.33
CA GLY A 288 1.19 10.23 -12.31
C GLY A 288 1.83 9.06 -13.07
N ILE A 289 2.87 9.29 -13.88
CA ILE A 289 3.59 8.21 -14.56
C ILE A 289 4.82 7.79 -13.78
N PHE A 290 4.83 6.53 -13.38
CA PHE A 290 5.95 5.93 -12.66
C PHE A 290 5.98 4.42 -12.87
N PHE A 291 7.16 3.83 -12.74
CA PHE A 291 7.28 2.38 -12.75
C PHE A 291 6.86 1.79 -11.42
N LYS A 292 5.93 0.86 -11.46
CA LYS A 292 5.59 0.04 -10.28
C LYS A 292 6.44 -1.22 -10.27
N SER A 293 7.03 -1.52 -9.13
CA SER A 293 7.66 -2.83 -8.92
C SER A 293 6.58 -3.86 -8.61
N LYS A 294 6.70 -5.05 -9.20
CA LYS A 294 5.86 -6.20 -8.91
C LYS A 294 6.27 -6.81 -7.56
N ILE A 295 5.88 -6.14 -6.47
CA ILE A 295 6.04 -6.68 -5.12
C ILE A 295 4.69 -7.22 -4.70
N GLY A 296 4.57 -8.54 -4.64
CA GLY A 296 3.33 -9.20 -4.26
C GLY A 296 2.20 -9.02 -5.29
N SER A 297 0.98 -8.92 -4.81
CA SER A 297 -0.25 -8.76 -5.59
C SER A 297 -0.60 -7.31 -5.92
N ARG A 298 0.38 -6.43 -6.15
CA ARG A 298 0.09 -5.01 -6.42
C ARG A 298 -0.72 -4.85 -7.69
N ILE A 299 -1.84 -4.15 -7.53
CA ILE A 299 -2.82 -3.92 -8.58
C ILE A 299 -2.26 -2.99 -9.66
N GLY A 300 -2.47 -3.35 -10.92
CA GLY A 300 -2.18 -2.50 -12.07
C GLY A 300 -0.69 -2.30 -12.37
N VAL A 301 0.20 -3.20 -11.94
CA VAL A 301 1.63 -3.09 -12.25
C VAL A 301 1.85 -3.03 -13.76
N GLU A 302 1.19 -3.91 -14.49
CA GLU A 302 1.30 -4.00 -15.94
C GLU A 302 0.74 -2.74 -16.61
N PHE A 303 -0.39 -2.20 -16.12
CA PHE A 303 -0.95 -0.93 -16.62
C PHE A 303 0.05 0.23 -16.45
N TYR A 304 0.53 0.46 -15.22
CA TYR A 304 1.44 1.57 -14.96
C TYR A 304 2.76 1.42 -15.71
N ASN A 305 3.28 0.20 -15.79
CA ASN A 305 4.52 -0.07 -16.51
C ASN A 305 4.33 0.07 -18.03
N SER A 306 3.18 -0.33 -18.59
CA SER A 306 2.85 -0.10 -20.01
C SER A 306 2.77 1.39 -20.32
N VAL A 307 2.06 2.17 -19.50
CA VAL A 307 1.96 3.63 -19.67
C VAL A 307 3.35 4.28 -19.58
N ALA A 308 4.15 3.90 -18.58
CA ALA A 308 5.50 4.45 -18.41
C ALA A 308 6.45 4.05 -19.55
N CYS A 309 6.34 2.81 -20.05
CA CYS A 309 7.15 2.34 -21.17
C CYS A 309 6.89 3.13 -22.44
N VAL A 310 5.63 3.35 -22.77
CA VAL A 310 5.26 4.14 -23.96
C VAL A 310 5.68 5.60 -23.79
N ALA A 311 5.40 6.18 -22.62
CA ALA A 311 5.69 7.59 -22.34
C ALA A 311 7.19 7.94 -22.34
N TYR A 312 8.05 6.99 -21.95
CA TYR A 312 9.48 7.20 -21.75
C TYR A 312 10.37 6.31 -22.64
N LYS A 313 9.84 5.79 -23.75
CA LYS A 313 10.51 4.83 -24.63
C LYS A 313 11.96 5.21 -24.91
N ASP A 314 12.19 6.40 -25.44
CA ASP A 314 13.52 6.81 -25.92
C ASP A 314 14.52 6.95 -24.75
N THR A 315 14.07 7.46 -23.61
CA THR A 315 14.92 7.56 -22.41
C THR A 315 15.24 6.18 -21.83
N ILE A 316 14.29 5.23 -21.88
CA ILE A 316 14.53 3.83 -21.46
C ILE A 316 15.54 3.17 -22.36
N LEU A 317 15.39 3.30 -23.69
CA LEU A 317 16.34 2.73 -24.66
C LEU A 317 17.74 3.30 -24.45
N GLU A 318 17.87 4.59 -24.25
CA GLU A 318 19.16 5.22 -23.94
C GLU A 318 19.80 4.64 -22.67
N CYS A 319 19.04 4.52 -21.57
CA CYS A 319 19.53 3.89 -20.34
C CYS A 319 19.95 2.43 -20.57
N LEU A 320 19.21 1.68 -21.39
CA LEU A 320 19.54 0.28 -21.71
C LEU A 320 20.83 0.19 -22.53
N HIS A 321 21.02 1.06 -23.53
CA HIS A 321 22.25 1.11 -24.33
C HIS A 321 23.48 1.40 -23.45
N GLU A 322 23.42 2.45 -22.65
CA GLU A 322 24.53 2.80 -21.75
C GLU A 322 24.86 1.68 -20.76
N GLN A 323 23.83 1.02 -20.23
CA GLN A 323 24.05 -0.09 -19.30
C GLN A 323 24.66 -1.32 -19.98
N ILE A 324 24.26 -1.61 -21.21
CA ILE A 324 24.82 -2.70 -22.02
C ILE A 324 26.29 -2.40 -22.36
N GLU A 325 26.61 -1.17 -22.76
CA GLU A 325 28.00 -0.75 -23.03
C GLU A 325 28.85 -0.87 -21.77
N HIS A 326 28.36 -0.39 -20.63
CA HIS A 326 29.08 -0.53 -19.36
C HIS A 326 29.32 -2.00 -18.97
N LEU A 327 28.33 -2.88 -19.16
CA LEU A 327 28.49 -4.31 -18.92
C LEU A 327 29.56 -4.92 -19.84
N ASN A 328 29.56 -4.57 -21.12
CA ASN A 328 30.58 -5.04 -22.09
C ASN A 328 31.98 -4.58 -21.69
N GLU A 329 32.15 -3.33 -21.22
CA GLU A 329 33.44 -2.83 -20.73
C GLU A 329 33.90 -3.55 -19.45
N VAL A 330 33.01 -3.82 -18.52
CA VAL A 330 33.31 -4.53 -17.26
C VAL A 330 33.71 -5.99 -17.58
N GLU A 331 33.00 -6.62 -18.50
CA GLU A 331 33.33 -7.98 -18.95
C GLU A 331 34.67 -8.04 -19.69
N LEU A 332 34.98 -7.08 -20.57
CA LEU A 332 36.29 -6.95 -21.20
C LEU A 332 37.42 -6.81 -20.17
N LYS A 333 37.18 -6.11 -19.07
CA LYS A 333 38.17 -6.01 -17.97
C LYS A 333 38.31 -7.30 -17.17
N LYS A 334 37.23 -8.08 -17.01
CA LYS A 334 37.23 -9.37 -16.30
C LYS A 334 37.78 -10.53 -17.14
N THR A 335 37.61 -10.51 -18.45
CA THR A 335 38.09 -11.57 -19.35
C THR A 335 39.61 -11.67 -19.48
N LYS A 336 40.35 -10.65 -19.04
CA LYS A 336 41.80 -10.79 -18.86
C LYS A 336 42.18 -11.75 -17.72
N SER A 337 41.22 -12.21 -16.88
CA SER A 337 41.48 -13.06 -15.72
C SER A 337 40.75 -14.42 -15.67
N LYS A 338 39.64 -14.66 -16.39
CA LYS A 338 39.01 -16.00 -16.49
C LYS A 338 38.05 -16.08 -17.69
N GLN A 339 38.22 -17.15 -18.48
CA GLN A 339 37.44 -17.44 -19.68
C GLN A 339 35.98 -17.81 -19.36
N ILE A 340 35.04 -16.95 -19.72
CA ILE A 340 33.62 -17.30 -19.89
C ILE A 340 33.34 -17.21 -21.41
N PRO A 341 32.73 -18.23 -22.05
CA PRO A 341 32.46 -18.21 -23.48
C PRO A 341 31.59 -17.00 -23.88
N ALA A 342 31.88 -16.42 -25.04
CA ALA A 342 31.18 -15.21 -25.53
C ALA A 342 29.67 -15.43 -25.74
N GLU A 343 29.27 -16.68 -26.02
CA GLU A 343 27.86 -17.07 -26.24
C GLU A 343 26.98 -16.97 -24.96
N ASP A 344 27.58 -17.19 -23.79
CA ASP A 344 26.83 -17.03 -22.51
C ASP A 344 26.65 -15.57 -22.06
N ARG A 345 27.33 -14.62 -22.73
CA ARG A 345 27.38 -13.21 -22.34
C ARG A 345 26.27 -12.35 -22.94
N GLN A 346 25.70 -12.78 -24.08
CA GLN A 346 24.77 -11.95 -24.87
C GLN A 346 23.33 -11.95 -24.42
N ASN A 347 22.93 -12.77 -23.43
CA ASN A 347 21.53 -12.91 -23.04
C ASN A 347 21.18 -12.29 -21.69
N THR A 348 21.68 -11.09 -21.44
CA THR A 348 21.17 -10.35 -20.28
C THR A 348 19.75 -9.84 -20.57
N ARG A 349 18.95 -9.66 -19.52
CA ARG A 349 17.58 -9.12 -19.64
C ARG A 349 17.56 -7.70 -20.21
N PHE A 350 18.66 -6.96 -20.13
CA PHE A 350 18.81 -5.66 -20.78
C PHE A 350 18.82 -5.79 -22.30
N HIS A 351 19.54 -6.77 -22.84
CA HIS A 351 19.51 -7.07 -24.27
C HIS A 351 18.11 -7.48 -24.71
N GLN A 352 17.46 -8.38 -23.98
CA GLN A 352 16.09 -8.80 -24.31
C GLN A 352 15.11 -7.61 -24.32
N MET A 353 15.18 -6.72 -23.33
CA MET A 353 14.32 -5.52 -23.30
C MET A 353 14.61 -4.60 -24.47
N ARG A 354 15.88 -4.31 -24.73
CA ARG A 354 16.28 -3.48 -25.87
C ARG A 354 15.77 -4.09 -27.16
N ASP A 355 16.02 -5.35 -27.38
CA ASP A 355 15.65 -6.04 -28.62
C ASP A 355 14.13 -6.06 -28.85
N ILE A 356 13.33 -6.27 -27.80
CA ILE A 356 11.87 -6.16 -27.88
C ILE A 356 11.46 -4.71 -28.24
N MET A 357 12.06 -3.71 -27.58
CA MET A 357 11.70 -2.30 -27.78
C MET A 357 12.15 -1.76 -29.15
N GLU A 358 13.22 -2.29 -29.73
CA GLU A 358 13.73 -1.89 -31.07
C GLU A 358 13.04 -2.65 -32.20
N ASN A 359 12.88 -3.97 -32.05
CA ASN A 359 12.47 -4.84 -33.14
C ASN A 359 10.99 -5.23 -33.14
N SER A 360 10.33 -5.16 -31.97
CA SER A 360 8.91 -5.56 -31.80
C SER A 360 8.06 -4.44 -31.18
N TRP A 361 8.47 -3.20 -31.36
CA TRP A 361 7.79 -2.06 -30.70
C TRP A 361 6.33 -1.93 -31.10
N LYS A 362 6.01 -2.17 -32.37
CA LYS A 362 4.63 -2.07 -32.88
C LYS A 362 3.72 -3.09 -32.20
N GLU A 363 4.13 -4.35 -32.20
CA GLU A 363 3.39 -5.45 -31.58
C GLU A 363 3.28 -5.26 -30.06
N LEU A 364 4.37 -4.86 -29.41
CA LEU A 364 4.37 -4.55 -27.99
C LEU A 364 3.40 -3.40 -27.65
N THR A 365 3.37 -2.34 -28.46
CA THR A 365 2.48 -1.20 -28.26
C THR A 365 1.01 -1.61 -28.41
N MET A 366 0.71 -2.55 -29.28
CA MET A 366 -0.65 -3.10 -29.45
C MET A 366 -1.07 -3.89 -28.20
N GLU A 367 -0.20 -4.75 -27.65
CA GLU A 367 -0.46 -5.46 -26.39
C GLU A 367 -0.58 -4.49 -25.20
N PHE A 368 0.27 -3.45 -25.14
CA PHE A 368 0.15 -2.38 -24.14
C PHE A 368 -1.18 -1.64 -24.23
N SER A 369 -1.61 -1.34 -25.46
CA SER A 369 -2.89 -0.66 -25.68
C SER A 369 -4.05 -1.45 -25.07
N LEU A 370 -4.10 -2.76 -25.31
CA LEU A 370 -5.15 -3.61 -24.76
C LEU A 370 -5.14 -3.61 -23.23
N ALA A 371 -3.96 -3.72 -22.60
CA ALA A 371 -3.84 -3.67 -21.15
C ALA A 371 -4.26 -2.31 -20.57
N ILE A 372 -3.90 -1.21 -21.23
CA ILE A 372 -4.26 0.15 -20.82
C ILE A 372 -5.77 0.37 -20.97
N LEU A 373 -6.36 0.01 -22.11
CA LEU A 373 -7.78 0.17 -22.40
C LEU A 373 -8.63 -0.67 -21.44
N PHE A 374 -8.24 -1.94 -21.20
CA PHE A 374 -8.93 -2.78 -20.23
C PHE A 374 -8.93 -2.17 -18.83
N TRP A 375 -7.78 -1.63 -18.39
CA TRP A 375 -7.70 -0.97 -17.09
C TRP A 375 -8.69 0.20 -16.99
N ILE A 376 -8.68 1.10 -17.97
CA ILE A 376 -9.54 2.29 -17.97
C ILE A 376 -11.02 1.90 -18.01
N VAL A 377 -11.40 0.96 -18.87
CA VAL A 377 -12.81 0.61 -19.10
C VAL A 377 -13.37 -0.30 -18.02
N MET A 378 -12.57 -1.26 -17.54
CA MET A 378 -13.08 -2.33 -16.68
C MET A 378 -12.62 -2.23 -15.21
N ILE A 379 -11.39 -1.75 -14.97
CA ILE A 379 -10.81 -1.80 -13.63
C ILE A 379 -11.00 -0.49 -12.88
N GLU A 380 -10.75 0.64 -13.52
CA GLU A 380 -10.83 1.96 -12.89
C GLU A 380 -12.22 2.27 -12.33
N PRO A 381 -13.33 1.99 -13.04
CA PRO A 381 -14.67 2.19 -12.50
C PRO A 381 -14.99 1.37 -11.25
N LEU A 382 -14.41 0.18 -11.12
CA LEU A 382 -14.53 -0.62 -9.89
C LEU A 382 -13.81 0.02 -8.69
N SER A 383 -13.04 1.10 -8.90
CA SER A 383 -12.34 1.79 -7.81
C SER A 383 -13.28 2.56 -6.89
N GLU A 384 -14.48 2.87 -7.33
CA GLU A 384 -15.52 3.48 -6.51
C GLU A 384 -15.96 2.54 -5.36
N ILE A 385 -15.91 1.23 -5.58
CA ILE A 385 -16.22 0.21 -4.55
C ILE A 385 -15.07 0.06 -3.52
N ASP A 386 -13.90 0.66 -3.72
CA ASP A 386 -12.80 0.60 -2.73
C ASP A 386 -13.13 1.35 -1.43
N SER A 387 -14.24 2.09 -1.39
CA SER A 387 -14.75 2.70 -0.17
C SER A 387 -15.36 1.63 0.74
N ILE A 388 -15.04 1.71 2.04
CA ILE A 388 -15.70 0.89 3.07
C ILE A 388 -17.07 1.45 3.48
N LYS A 389 -17.53 2.53 2.84
CA LYS A 389 -18.81 3.21 3.07
C LYS A 389 -19.80 3.03 1.93
N THR A 390 -19.60 2.05 1.09
CA THR A 390 -20.45 1.79 -0.07
C THR A 390 -21.64 0.93 0.35
N THR A 391 -22.84 1.31 -0.06
CA THR A 391 -24.07 0.53 0.20
C THR A 391 -24.19 -0.65 -0.74
N VAL A 392 -25.03 -1.64 -0.40
CA VAL A 392 -25.34 -2.78 -1.28
C VAL A 392 -25.83 -2.30 -2.65
N ARG A 393 -26.73 -1.31 -2.66
CA ARG A 393 -27.27 -0.74 -3.90
C ARG A 393 -26.18 -0.15 -4.79
N GLU A 394 -25.33 0.72 -4.24
CA GLU A 394 -24.22 1.34 -4.99
C GLU A 394 -23.23 0.31 -5.53
N VAL A 395 -22.90 -0.71 -4.72
CA VAL A 395 -22.03 -1.80 -5.18
C VAL A 395 -22.66 -2.52 -6.37
N LYS A 396 -23.94 -2.88 -6.28
CA LYS A 396 -24.65 -3.57 -7.37
C LYS A 396 -24.74 -2.71 -8.64
N GLU A 397 -25.01 -1.43 -8.52
CA GLU A 397 -25.03 -0.50 -9.66
C GLU A 397 -23.68 -0.48 -10.39
N ILE A 398 -22.58 -0.39 -9.65
CA ILE A 398 -21.23 -0.39 -10.26
C ILE A 398 -20.90 -1.76 -10.88
N LEU A 399 -21.28 -2.87 -10.23
CA LEU A 399 -21.04 -4.21 -10.76
C LEU A 399 -21.88 -4.50 -12.01
N ASN A 400 -23.16 -4.08 -12.03
CA ASN A 400 -24.03 -4.18 -13.22
C ASN A 400 -23.49 -3.36 -14.38
N LEU A 401 -23.02 -2.15 -14.12
CA LEU A 401 -22.39 -1.33 -15.17
C LEU A 401 -21.12 -1.99 -15.74
N ALA A 402 -20.35 -2.69 -14.89
CA ALA A 402 -19.21 -3.46 -15.38
C ALA A 402 -19.63 -4.66 -16.23
N GLU A 403 -20.73 -5.35 -15.86
CA GLU A 403 -21.32 -6.44 -16.64
C GLU A 403 -21.77 -5.95 -18.02
N GLU A 404 -22.54 -4.87 -18.08
CA GLU A 404 -22.98 -4.25 -19.34
C GLU A 404 -21.81 -3.90 -20.28
N ARG A 405 -20.67 -3.51 -19.70
CA ARG A 405 -19.46 -3.24 -20.49
C ARG A 405 -18.86 -4.51 -21.10
N PHE A 406 -18.88 -5.64 -20.37
CA PHE A 406 -18.47 -6.93 -20.92
C PHE A 406 -19.41 -7.35 -22.06
N GLU A 407 -20.73 -7.30 -21.83
CA GLU A 407 -21.74 -7.66 -22.83
C GLU A 407 -21.59 -6.81 -24.10
N ARG A 408 -21.39 -5.52 -23.96
CA ARG A 408 -21.18 -4.61 -25.08
C ARG A 408 -19.97 -4.97 -25.96
N ILE A 409 -18.88 -5.48 -25.36
CA ILE A 409 -17.73 -5.97 -26.13
C ILE A 409 -18.07 -7.29 -26.83
N PHE A 410 -18.87 -8.17 -26.19
CA PHE A 410 -19.25 -9.46 -26.79
C PHE A 410 -20.27 -9.34 -27.88
N ASP A 411 -21.20 -8.39 -27.76
CA ASP A 411 -22.28 -8.13 -28.76
C ASP A 411 -21.76 -7.40 -30.00
N CYS A 412 -20.56 -6.84 -29.94
CA CYS A 412 -19.90 -6.24 -31.09
C CYS A 412 -19.44 -7.35 -32.05
N GLU A 413 -20.09 -7.48 -33.19
CA GLU A 413 -19.77 -8.55 -34.15
C GLU A 413 -18.42 -8.37 -34.82
N THR A 414 -17.95 -7.12 -34.95
CA THR A 414 -16.67 -6.77 -35.55
C THR A 414 -16.02 -5.62 -34.77
N ASP A 415 -14.69 -5.51 -34.86
CA ASP A 415 -13.92 -4.41 -34.28
C ASP A 415 -14.07 -4.27 -32.74
N GLN A 416 -13.97 -5.37 -31.97
CA GLN A 416 -14.06 -5.37 -30.51
C GLN A 416 -13.02 -4.48 -29.86
N PHE A 417 -11.82 -4.43 -30.43
CA PHE A 417 -10.77 -3.53 -29.96
C PHE A 417 -11.16 -2.05 -30.17
N GLU A 418 -11.77 -1.71 -31.30
CA GLU A 418 -12.24 -0.36 -31.59
C GLU A 418 -13.38 0.04 -30.65
N GLU A 419 -14.29 -0.88 -30.33
CA GLU A 419 -15.35 -0.61 -29.34
C GLU A 419 -14.78 -0.35 -27.97
N LEU A 420 -13.81 -1.15 -27.54
CA LEU A 420 -13.07 -0.94 -26.27
C LEU A 420 -12.42 0.46 -26.26
N ARG A 421 -11.82 0.87 -27.36
CA ARG A 421 -11.22 2.20 -27.53
C ARG A 421 -12.26 3.31 -27.41
N ARG A 422 -13.41 3.18 -28.05
CA ARG A 422 -14.53 4.15 -27.95
C ARG A 422 -15.03 4.30 -26.53
N MET A 423 -15.10 3.20 -25.77
CA MET A 423 -15.48 3.23 -24.36
C MET A 423 -14.43 3.97 -23.53
N ALA A 424 -13.15 3.73 -23.79
CA ALA A 424 -12.05 4.37 -23.06
C ALA A 424 -11.97 5.89 -23.31
N ILE A 425 -12.23 6.36 -24.53
CA ILE A 425 -12.24 7.79 -24.87
C ILE A 425 -13.31 8.54 -24.07
N LYS A 426 -14.44 7.89 -23.77
CA LYS A 426 -15.53 8.47 -22.98
C LYS A 426 -15.23 8.47 -21.47
N SER A 427 -14.21 7.75 -21.04
CA SER A 427 -13.83 7.67 -19.63
C SER A 427 -12.98 8.87 -19.22
N GLU A 428 -13.14 9.32 -17.98
CA GLU A 428 -12.31 10.35 -17.38
C GLU A 428 -10.94 9.76 -17.03
N CYS A 429 -9.94 9.98 -17.85
CA CYS A 429 -8.55 9.64 -17.52
C CYS A 429 -7.64 10.86 -17.61
N CYS A 430 -6.50 10.81 -16.92
CA CYS A 430 -5.56 11.95 -16.93
C CYS A 430 -4.96 12.19 -18.32
N GLN A 431 -4.61 13.46 -18.61
CA GLN A 431 -4.12 13.86 -19.94
C GLN A 431 -2.92 13.02 -20.40
N THR A 432 -2.04 12.64 -19.50
CA THR A 432 -0.87 11.83 -19.85
C THR A 432 -1.21 10.43 -20.36
N VAL A 433 -2.26 9.81 -19.79
CA VAL A 433 -2.75 8.51 -20.29
C VAL A 433 -3.41 8.70 -21.67
N LYS A 434 -4.11 9.82 -21.89
CA LYS A 434 -4.66 10.17 -23.22
C LYS A 434 -3.55 10.30 -24.26
N ASP A 435 -2.47 11.02 -23.94
CA ASP A 435 -1.32 11.16 -24.85
C ASP A 435 -0.69 9.80 -25.20
N VAL A 436 -0.61 8.89 -24.22
CA VAL A 436 -0.13 7.51 -24.44
C VAL A 436 -1.08 6.73 -25.34
N LEU A 437 -2.39 6.85 -25.11
CA LEU A 437 -3.39 6.20 -25.96
C LEU A 437 -3.38 6.74 -27.40
N GLU A 438 -3.18 8.03 -27.61
CA GLU A 438 -3.01 8.63 -28.95
C GLU A 438 -1.79 8.06 -29.67
N HIS A 439 -0.67 7.88 -28.96
CA HIS A 439 0.51 7.24 -29.53
C HIS A 439 0.20 5.78 -29.94
N CYS A 440 -0.47 5.02 -29.07
CA CYS A 440 -0.88 3.66 -29.37
C CYS A 440 -1.85 3.61 -30.56
N GLU A 441 -2.77 4.57 -30.67
CA GLU A 441 -3.71 4.70 -31.78
C GLU A 441 -3.01 4.89 -33.12
N GLN A 442 -1.95 5.68 -33.18
CA GLN A 442 -1.15 5.84 -34.39
C GLN A 442 -0.53 4.51 -34.86
N GLN A 443 -0.06 3.68 -33.90
CA GLN A 443 0.46 2.35 -34.24
C GLN A 443 -0.67 1.42 -34.74
N TRP A 444 -1.84 1.48 -34.12
CA TRP A 444 -3.04 0.75 -34.52
C TRP A 444 -3.50 1.12 -35.95
N LYS A 445 -3.59 2.39 -36.28
CA LYS A 445 -3.98 2.87 -37.63
C LYS A 445 -3.04 2.34 -38.70
N ASN A 446 -1.77 2.17 -38.39
CA ASN A 446 -0.75 1.66 -39.29
C ASN A 446 -0.63 0.11 -39.27
N ALA A 447 -1.51 -0.59 -38.54
CA ALA A 447 -1.54 -2.04 -38.49
C ALA A 447 -2.13 -2.63 -39.78
N THR A 448 -1.64 -3.80 -40.20
CA THR A 448 -2.22 -4.58 -41.28
C THR A 448 -3.59 -5.16 -40.88
N ASP A 449 -4.44 -5.50 -41.83
CA ASP A 449 -5.73 -6.11 -41.53
C ASP A 449 -5.58 -7.42 -40.75
N GLN A 450 -4.56 -8.22 -41.06
CA GLN A 450 -4.21 -9.43 -40.29
C GLN A 450 -3.86 -9.13 -38.86
N GLN A 451 -3.08 -8.06 -38.58
CA GLN A 451 -2.74 -7.64 -37.22
C GLN A 451 -3.97 -7.14 -36.47
N LYS A 452 -4.87 -6.43 -37.15
CA LYS A 452 -6.14 -5.96 -36.53
C LYS A 452 -7.03 -7.14 -36.16
N GLU A 453 -7.24 -8.08 -37.08
CA GLU A 453 -8.02 -9.30 -36.82
C GLU A 453 -7.40 -10.14 -35.67
N GLN A 454 -6.09 -10.24 -35.60
CA GLN A 454 -5.39 -10.90 -34.49
C GLN A 454 -5.65 -10.18 -33.16
N LEU A 455 -5.60 -8.84 -33.14
CA LEU A 455 -5.84 -8.05 -31.93
C LEU A 455 -7.29 -8.18 -31.46
N ASP A 456 -8.26 -8.20 -32.36
CA ASP A 456 -9.66 -8.46 -32.03
C ASP A 456 -9.85 -9.85 -31.41
N ARG A 457 -9.26 -10.89 -31.99
CA ARG A 457 -9.29 -12.25 -31.41
C ARG A 457 -8.69 -12.29 -30.01
N ILE A 458 -7.56 -11.61 -29.80
CA ILE A 458 -6.94 -11.48 -28.47
C ILE A 458 -7.86 -10.74 -27.52
N THR A 459 -8.48 -9.65 -27.96
CA THR A 459 -9.41 -8.85 -27.16
C THR A 459 -10.59 -9.70 -26.65
N VAL A 460 -11.28 -10.40 -27.55
CA VAL A 460 -12.40 -11.28 -27.18
C VAL A 460 -11.96 -12.36 -26.18
N ARG A 461 -10.83 -13.02 -26.45
CA ARG A 461 -10.30 -14.08 -25.57
C ARG A 461 -9.97 -13.54 -24.17
N ALA A 462 -9.29 -12.41 -24.11
CA ALA A 462 -8.91 -11.75 -22.87
C ALA A 462 -10.12 -11.30 -22.05
N PHE A 463 -11.12 -10.70 -22.71
CA PHE A 463 -12.36 -10.27 -22.06
C PHE A 463 -13.20 -11.45 -21.58
N ARG A 464 -13.32 -12.53 -22.34
CA ARG A 464 -14.02 -13.75 -21.89
C ARG A 464 -13.40 -14.35 -20.65
N SER A 465 -12.07 -14.45 -20.63
CA SER A 465 -11.33 -14.96 -19.47
C SER A 465 -11.57 -14.10 -18.22
N ALA A 466 -11.48 -12.78 -18.37
CA ALA A 466 -11.75 -11.84 -17.29
C ALA A 466 -13.22 -11.88 -16.83
N HIS A 467 -14.20 -11.97 -17.75
CA HIS A 467 -15.62 -12.01 -17.46
C HIS A 467 -16.03 -13.25 -16.69
N VAL A 468 -15.59 -14.44 -17.13
CA VAL A 468 -15.85 -15.70 -16.38
C VAL A 468 -15.37 -15.59 -14.93
N LYS A 469 -14.20 -14.98 -14.74
CA LYS A 469 -13.70 -14.77 -13.39
C LYS A 469 -14.50 -13.69 -12.64
N PHE A 470 -14.93 -12.65 -13.34
CA PHE A 470 -15.76 -11.59 -12.76
C PHE A 470 -17.06 -12.16 -12.21
N ARG A 471 -17.86 -12.84 -13.02
CA ARG A 471 -19.11 -13.47 -12.62
C ARG A 471 -18.94 -14.35 -11.38
N LYS A 472 -17.96 -15.25 -11.42
CA LYS A 472 -17.67 -16.15 -10.28
C LYS A 472 -17.40 -15.41 -8.96
N ASP A 473 -16.86 -14.22 -9.01
CA ASP A 473 -16.47 -13.46 -7.81
C ASP A 473 -17.55 -12.47 -7.34
N VAL A 474 -18.55 -12.14 -8.17
CA VAL A 474 -19.57 -11.12 -7.85
C VAL A 474 -21.00 -11.63 -7.81
N ASP A 475 -21.29 -12.84 -8.31
CA ASP A 475 -22.65 -13.37 -8.38
C ASP A 475 -23.36 -13.36 -7.02
N ASP A 476 -22.65 -13.70 -5.94
CA ASP A 476 -23.22 -13.69 -4.58
C ASP A 476 -23.66 -12.26 -4.17
N VAL A 477 -22.89 -11.25 -4.53
CA VAL A 477 -23.22 -9.84 -4.23
C VAL A 477 -24.37 -9.34 -5.08
N LEU A 478 -24.38 -9.71 -6.37
CA LEU A 478 -25.47 -9.33 -7.28
C LEU A 478 -26.81 -9.98 -6.88
N ALA A 479 -26.77 -11.14 -6.21
CA ALA A 479 -27.97 -11.82 -5.72
C ALA A 479 -28.52 -11.25 -4.39
N MET A 480 -27.81 -10.34 -3.71
CA MET A 480 -28.31 -9.69 -2.49
C MET A 480 -29.53 -8.83 -2.81
N GLU A 481 -30.43 -8.67 -1.84
CA GLU A 481 -31.51 -7.68 -1.93
C GLU A 481 -30.95 -6.25 -1.91
N ASP A 482 -31.56 -5.35 -2.64
CA ASP A 482 -31.14 -3.95 -2.66
C ASP A 482 -31.40 -3.31 -1.31
N SER A 483 -30.39 -2.75 -0.70
CA SER A 483 -30.49 -2.05 0.57
C SER A 483 -29.53 -0.87 0.64
N ASP A 484 -29.81 0.06 1.54
CA ASP A 484 -28.91 1.17 1.87
C ASP A 484 -27.96 0.79 3.03
N GLU A 485 -27.90 -0.48 3.41
CA GLU A 485 -26.93 -0.99 4.36
C GLU A 485 -25.52 -0.90 3.77
N ILE A 486 -24.58 -0.48 4.60
CA ILE A 486 -23.16 -0.45 4.23
C ILE A 486 -22.63 -1.88 4.19
N ILE A 487 -22.08 -2.26 3.05
CA ILE A 487 -21.37 -3.53 2.85
C ILE A 487 -19.90 -3.24 2.59
N PRO A 488 -19.00 -3.61 3.50
CA PRO A 488 -17.59 -3.43 3.25
C PRO A 488 -17.10 -4.41 2.16
N MET A 489 -16.52 -3.85 1.11
CA MET A 489 -15.99 -4.59 -0.04
C MET A 489 -14.47 -4.43 -0.18
N SER A 490 -13.79 -3.86 0.83
CA SER A 490 -12.37 -3.57 0.73
C SER A 490 -11.66 -3.81 2.05
N ASN A 491 -10.52 -4.48 2.00
CA ASN A 491 -9.56 -4.59 3.11
C ASN A 491 -8.39 -3.59 2.98
N LYS A 492 -8.57 -2.51 2.21
CA LYS A 492 -7.53 -1.49 1.93
C LYS A 492 -6.87 -0.95 3.20
N HIS A 493 -7.62 -0.81 4.27
CA HIS A 493 -7.09 -0.35 5.55
C HIS A 493 -6.18 -1.40 6.20
N GLN A 494 -6.50 -2.69 6.05
CA GLN A 494 -5.63 -3.77 6.51
C GLN A 494 -4.31 -3.81 5.71
N GLU A 495 -4.37 -3.58 4.41
CA GLU A 495 -3.17 -3.38 3.57
C GLU A 495 -2.32 -2.20 4.06
N SER A 496 -2.96 -1.12 4.53
CA SER A 496 -2.27 0.03 5.11
C SER A 496 -1.55 -0.34 6.41
N PHE A 497 -2.15 -1.20 7.25
CA PHE A 497 -1.48 -1.74 8.43
C PHE A 497 -0.18 -2.47 8.04
N PHE A 498 -0.24 -3.36 7.06
CA PHE A 498 0.95 -4.09 6.60
C PHE A 498 2.01 -3.15 6.02
N ALA A 499 1.62 -2.09 5.33
CA ALA A 499 2.55 -1.09 4.83
C ALA A 499 3.27 -0.36 5.99
N HIS A 500 2.55 0.02 7.04
CA HIS A 500 3.13 0.62 8.24
C HIS A 500 4.04 -0.36 8.98
N TYR A 501 3.60 -1.60 9.19
CA TYR A 501 4.39 -2.64 9.83
C TYR A 501 5.72 -2.85 9.09
N LYS A 502 5.69 -3.13 7.79
CA LYS A 502 6.89 -3.36 6.96
C LYS A 502 7.83 -2.16 6.90
N ARG A 503 7.26 -0.95 6.90
CA ARG A 503 8.07 0.27 6.98
C ARG A 503 8.81 0.33 8.32
N ASN A 504 8.11 0.08 9.41
CA ASN A 504 8.66 0.10 10.76
C ASN A 504 9.69 -1.03 10.94
N GLU A 505 9.44 -2.22 10.41
CA GLU A 505 10.37 -3.35 10.41
C GLU A 505 11.75 -3.00 9.81
N LYS A 506 11.76 -2.20 8.74
CA LYS A 506 12.99 -1.71 8.11
C LYS A 506 13.71 -0.62 8.89
N LEU A 507 12.94 0.24 9.54
CA LEU A 507 13.47 1.40 10.27
C LEU A 507 13.93 1.04 11.68
N PHE A 508 13.28 0.08 12.32
CA PHE A 508 13.49 -0.30 13.72
C PHE A 508 14.06 -1.70 13.84
N LEU A 509 15.31 -1.89 13.45
CA LEU A 509 15.98 -3.19 13.45
C LEU A 509 16.00 -3.93 14.81
N HIS A 510 15.81 -3.20 15.91
CA HIS A 510 15.84 -3.73 17.27
C HIS A 510 14.46 -3.88 17.92
N MET A 511 13.38 -3.50 17.22
CA MET A 511 12.04 -3.72 17.74
C MET A 511 11.62 -5.18 17.58
N THR A 512 10.91 -5.68 18.60
CA THR A 512 10.22 -6.98 18.49
C THR A 512 9.02 -6.87 17.54
N ASP A 513 8.56 -8.00 17.01
CA ASP A 513 7.38 -8.04 16.15
C ASP A 513 6.14 -7.49 16.86
N GLU A 514 6.01 -7.76 18.15
CA GLU A 514 4.95 -7.25 19.02
C GLU A 514 4.94 -5.72 19.09
N MET A 515 6.11 -5.10 19.24
CA MET A 515 6.23 -3.64 19.25
C MET A 515 5.96 -3.00 17.90
N LEU A 516 6.38 -3.65 16.81
CA LEU A 516 6.09 -3.20 15.45
C LEU A 516 4.58 -3.21 15.18
N GLU A 517 3.88 -4.23 15.69
CA GLU A 517 2.43 -4.35 15.62
C GLU A 517 1.73 -3.20 16.37
N ILE A 518 2.09 -2.97 17.64
CA ILE A 518 1.50 -1.90 18.46
C ILE A 518 1.66 -0.53 17.79
N VAL A 519 2.84 -0.22 17.29
CA VAL A 519 3.12 1.06 16.63
C VAL A 519 2.34 1.20 15.32
N ALA A 520 2.25 0.13 14.52
CA ALA A 520 1.47 0.16 13.27
C ALA A 520 -0.03 0.33 13.55
N LYS A 521 -0.55 -0.36 14.56
CA LYS A 521 -1.94 -0.26 15.03
C LYS A 521 -2.25 1.15 15.55
N ALA A 522 -1.39 1.71 16.40
CA ALA A 522 -1.58 3.03 16.97
C ALA A 522 -1.63 4.13 15.90
N LYS A 523 -0.78 4.04 14.87
CA LYS A 523 -0.81 4.95 13.71
C LYS A 523 -2.12 4.83 12.93
N LEU A 524 -2.56 3.61 12.66
CA LEU A 524 -3.74 3.38 11.84
C LEU A 524 -5.01 3.79 12.56
N ASN A 525 -5.09 3.55 13.87
CA ASN A 525 -6.22 3.91 14.71
C ASN A 525 -6.17 5.38 15.19
N LYS A 526 -5.20 6.16 14.73
CA LYS A 526 -5.03 7.59 15.07
C LYS A 526 -4.90 7.85 16.58
N VAL A 527 -4.27 6.94 17.31
CA VAL A 527 -3.92 7.12 18.73
C VAL A 527 -2.83 8.18 18.87
N ILE A 528 -1.98 8.28 17.86
CA ILE A 528 -0.81 9.16 17.79
C ILE A 528 -0.73 9.85 16.45
#